data_502a52a9a597099fe3121d03b9d2457c
#
_entry.id   502a52a9a597099fe3121d03b9d2457c
#
_cell.length_a   1.000
_cell.length_b   1.000
_cell.length_c   1.000
_cell.angle_alpha   90.00
_cell.angle_beta   90.00
_cell.angle_gamma   90.00
#
_symmetry.space_group_name_H-M   'P 1'
#
loop_
_entity.id
_entity.type
_entity.pdbx_description
1 polymer ?
#
loop_
_entity_poly.entity_id
_entity_poly.type
_entity_poly.pdbx_seq_one_letter_code
_entity_poly.pdbx_strand_id
1 'polypeptide(L)'
;PPGGIGVGIIDADATGRLRCVFRATLQVAGEETFPLRLKRIYDELSAIIGAQVPTEAAIERVFMARNPDSALKLGQARGAAIVAVVGKGLALTEYAPKEVKQAVVGSGAGDKTQVQHMVGILLSLPGKLQADAADALAIALTHAHTRASLARLGIPRAAWRRR
;
A
#
# COMPACT_ATOMS: atom_id res chain seq x y z
N PRO A 1 -9.27 1.61 -18.00
CA PRO A 1 -9.48 0.34 -17.32
C PRO A 1 -10.00 0.60 -15.91
N PRO A 2 -10.90 -0.18 -15.47
CA PRO A 2 -11.34 -0.10 -14.09
C PRO A 2 -10.17 -0.50 -13.21
N GLY A 3 -9.49 0.48 -12.62
CA GLY A 3 -8.48 0.24 -11.62
C GLY A 3 -9.15 -0.30 -10.37
N GLY A 4 -8.68 -1.42 -9.87
CA GLY A 4 -8.96 -1.86 -8.52
C GLY A 4 -8.07 -1.13 -7.53
N ILE A 5 -8.40 -1.21 -6.26
CA ILE A 5 -7.52 -0.79 -5.19
C ILE A 5 -6.81 -2.03 -4.66
N GLY A 6 -5.50 -2.06 -4.80
CA GLY A 6 -4.68 -3.12 -4.23
C GLY A 6 -4.56 -2.98 -2.72
N VAL A 7 -4.66 -4.10 -2.03
CA VAL A 7 -4.42 -4.21 -0.59
C VAL A 7 -3.42 -5.33 -0.36
N GLY A 8 -2.40 -5.04 0.43
CA GLY A 8 -1.40 -6.03 0.82
C GLY A 8 -1.03 -5.84 2.28
N ILE A 9 -0.97 -6.94 3.02
CA ILE A 9 -0.56 -6.94 4.42
C ILE A 9 0.58 -7.94 4.58
N ILE A 10 1.65 -7.50 5.22
CA ILE A 10 2.81 -8.33 5.52
C ILE A 10 3.08 -8.33 7.01
N ASP A 11 3.62 -9.43 7.50
CA ASP A 11 4.21 -9.52 8.83
C ASP A 11 5.72 -9.50 8.74
N ALA A 12 6.35 -8.80 9.67
CA ALA A 12 7.78 -8.87 9.92
C ALA A 12 7.99 -9.55 11.28
N ASP A 13 8.67 -10.70 11.29
CA ASP A 13 8.99 -11.38 12.54
C ASP A 13 10.22 -10.77 13.24
N ALA A 14 10.55 -11.27 14.44
CA ALA A 14 11.66 -10.77 15.23
C ALA A 14 13.03 -10.94 14.54
N THR A 15 13.14 -11.85 13.57
CA THR A 15 14.37 -12.10 12.78
C THR A 15 14.44 -11.20 11.54
N GLY A 16 13.41 -10.42 11.27
CA GLY A 16 13.30 -9.58 10.08
C GLY A 16 12.76 -10.30 8.84
N ARG A 17 12.31 -11.54 8.99
CA ARG A 17 11.67 -12.30 7.89
C ARG A 17 10.29 -11.71 7.60
N LEU A 18 10.03 -11.46 6.32
CA LEU A 18 8.77 -10.89 5.84
C LEU A 18 7.88 -11.98 5.23
N ARG A 19 6.59 -11.90 5.51
CA ARG A 19 5.59 -12.83 5.00
C ARG A 19 4.33 -12.08 4.60
N CYS A 20 3.77 -12.41 3.45
CA CYS A 20 2.45 -11.92 3.06
C CYS A 20 1.37 -12.68 3.85
N VAL A 21 0.56 -11.94 4.61
CA VAL A 21 -0.56 -12.52 5.38
C VAL A 21 -1.90 -12.26 4.73
N PHE A 22 -2.01 -11.24 3.87
CA PHE A 22 -3.23 -10.93 3.14
C PHE A 22 -2.90 -10.14 1.88
N ARG A 23 -3.62 -10.43 0.81
CA ARG A 23 -3.60 -9.62 -0.43
C ARG A 23 -4.95 -9.70 -1.12
N ALA A 24 -5.38 -8.58 -1.70
CA ALA A 24 -6.61 -8.49 -2.46
C ALA A 24 -6.57 -7.32 -3.43
N THR A 25 -7.43 -7.36 -4.42
CA THR A 25 -7.77 -6.21 -5.25
C THR A 25 -9.24 -5.91 -5.06
N LEU A 26 -9.55 -4.76 -4.49
CA LEU A 26 -10.92 -4.30 -4.30
C LEU A 26 -11.45 -3.81 -5.63
N GLN A 27 -12.53 -4.42 -6.10
CA GLN A 27 -13.19 -4.01 -7.33
C GLN A 27 -14.10 -2.82 -7.04
N VAL A 28 -13.71 -1.65 -7.51
CA VAL A 28 -14.47 -0.41 -7.31
C VAL A 28 -15.22 0.03 -8.56
N ALA A 29 -15.06 -0.70 -9.67
CA ALA A 29 -15.84 -0.50 -10.88
C ALA A 29 -17.19 -1.24 -10.77
N GLY A 30 -18.26 -0.59 -11.21
CA GLY A 30 -19.61 -1.15 -11.21
C GLY A 30 -20.61 -0.08 -11.63
N GLU A 31 -21.89 -0.44 -11.59
CA GLU A 31 -23.01 0.46 -11.92
C GLU A 31 -23.30 1.48 -10.82
N GLU A 32 -22.59 1.41 -9.68
CA GLU A 32 -22.77 2.31 -8.56
C GLU A 32 -22.35 3.75 -8.90
N THR A 33 -23.02 4.71 -8.29
CA THR A 33 -22.61 6.11 -8.36
C THR A 33 -21.23 6.28 -7.72
N PHE A 34 -20.52 7.34 -8.09
CA PHE A 34 -19.18 7.59 -7.56
C PHE A 34 -19.15 7.71 -6.02
N PRO A 35 -20.09 8.40 -5.34
CA PRO A 35 -20.15 8.40 -3.89
C PRO A 35 -20.30 7.01 -3.27
N LEU A 36 -21.10 6.12 -3.88
CA LEU A 36 -21.25 4.75 -3.41
C LEU A 36 -19.97 3.93 -3.58
N ARG A 37 -19.18 4.20 -4.63
CA ARG A 37 -17.86 3.59 -4.79
C ARG A 37 -16.90 4.02 -3.67
N LEU A 38 -16.93 5.29 -3.28
CA LEU A 38 -16.12 5.79 -2.15
C LEU A 38 -16.54 5.11 -0.85
N LYS A 39 -17.85 4.96 -0.62
CA LYS A 39 -18.37 4.23 0.53
C LYS A 39 -17.89 2.78 0.54
N ARG A 40 -17.92 2.11 -0.60
CA ARG A 40 -17.43 0.73 -0.74
C ARG A 40 -15.95 0.62 -0.38
N ILE A 41 -15.10 1.52 -0.87
CA ILE A 41 -13.68 1.57 -0.52
C ILE A 41 -13.52 1.65 1.00
N TYR A 42 -14.21 2.58 1.61
CA TYR A 42 -14.18 2.78 3.07
C TYR A 42 -14.63 1.53 3.83
N ASP A 43 -15.76 0.95 3.47
CA ASP A 43 -16.35 -0.20 4.14
C ASP A 43 -15.47 -1.45 4.00
N GLU A 44 -15.00 -1.76 2.79
CA GLU A 44 -14.18 -2.94 2.54
C GLU A 44 -12.80 -2.84 3.21
N LEU A 45 -12.14 -1.69 3.14
CA LEU A 45 -10.88 -1.48 3.85
C LEU A 45 -11.05 -1.54 5.36
N SER A 46 -12.11 -0.94 5.89
CA SER A 46 -12.43 -1.01 7.32
C SER A 46 -12.64 -2.45 7.78
N ALA A 47 -13.32 -3.27 6.97
CA ALA A 47 -13.55 -4.68 7.26
C ALA A 47 -12.24 -5.49 7.24
N ILE A 48 -11.39 -5.26 6.24
CA ILE A 48 -10.06 -5.91 6.14
C ILE A 48 -9.20 -5.56 7.36
N ILE A 49 -9.12 -4.29 7.71
CA ILE A 49 -8.33 -3.84 8.86
C ILE A 49 -8.86 -4.44 10.15
N GLY A 50 -10.18 -4.50 10.32
CA GLY A 50 -10.81 -5.13 11.47
C GLY A 50 -10.53 -6.63 11.59
N ALA A 51 -10.49 -7.35 10.46
CA ALA A 51 -10.24 -8.78 10.42
C ALA A 51 -8.75 -9.15 10.56
N GLN A 52 -7.86 -8.40 9.91
CA GLN A 52 -6.42 -8.69 9.87
C GLN A 52 -5.63 -8.05 11.00
N VAL A 53 -6.17 -7.02 11.61
CA VAL A 53 -5.59 -6.28 12.76
C VAL A 53 -4.14 -5.84 12.50
N PRO A 54 -3.82 -5.14 11.39
CA PRO A 54 -2.50 -4.60 11.18
C PRO A 54 -2.17 -3.51 12.20
N THR A 55 -0.90 -3.28 12.47
CA THR A 55 -0.45 -2.28 13.44
C THR A 55 -0.08 -0.94 12.82
N GLU A 56 0.24 -0.93 11.53
CA GLU A 56 0.65 0.26 10.77
C GLU A 56 0.12 0.16 9.35
N ALA A 57 0.08 1.29 8.67
CA ALA A 57 -0.32 1.36 7.28
C ALA A 57 0.61 2.25 6.47
N ALA A 58 0.71 1.94 5.20
CA ALA A 58 1.45 2.73 4.23
C ALA A 58 0.63 2.90 2.95
N ILE A 59 0.82 4.02 2.27
CA ILE A 59 0.13 4.34 1.02
C ILE A 59 1.11 5.03 0.07
N GLU A 60 0.92 4.85 -1.23
CA GLU A 60 1.70 5.56 -2.23
C GLU A 60 1.27 7.02 -2.32
N ARG A 61 2.26 7.91 -2.42
CA ARG A 61 2.02 9.32 -2.74
C ARG A 61 1.78 9.46 -4.23
N VAL A 62 0.65 10.04 -4.61
CA VAL A 62 0.29 10.27 -5.99
C VAL A 62 0.38 11.76 -6.30
N PHE A 63 1.18 12.11 -7.31
CA PHE A 63 1.40 13.52 -7.67
C PHE A 63 0.62 13.94 -8.91
N MET A 64 0.35 13.02 -9.85
CA MET A 64 -0.27 13.36 -11.14
C MET A 64 -1.15 12.22 -11.64
N ALA A 65 -2.23 12.59 -12.30
CA ALA A 65 -3.06 11.73 -13.13
C ALA A 65 -3.12 12.31 -14.55
N ARG A 66 -3.66 11.55 -15.51
CA ARG A 66 -3.67 11.91 -16.93
C ARG A 66 -4.43 13.21 -17.23
N ASN A 67 -5.45 13.53 -16.43
CA ASN A 67 -6.26 14.74 -16.58
C ASN A 67 -6.85 15.15 -15.22
N PRO A 68 -7.39 16.40 -15.11
CA PRO A 68 -7.92 16.93 -13.87
C PRO A 68 -9.07 16.10 -13.27
N ASP A 69 -9.98 15.57 -14.08
CA ASP A 69 -11.10 14.74 -13.60
C ASP A 69 -10.60 13.43 -12.98
N SER A 70 -9.67 12.74 -13.64
CA SER A 70 -9.05 11.54 -13.10
C SER A 70 -8.26 11.80 -11.83
N ALA A 71 -7.56 12.93 -11.76
CA ALA A 71 -6.81 13.34 -10.58
C ALA A 71 -7.75 13.58 -9.40
N LEU A 72 -8.89 14.25 -9.63
CA LEU A 72 -9.89 14.53 -8.60
C LEU A 72 -10.51 13.23 -8.06
N LYS A 73 -10.93 12.32 -8.94
CA LYS A 73 -11.50 11.02 -8.56
C LYS A 73 -10.50 10.16 -7.80
N LEU A 74 -9.25 10.13 -8.25
CA LEU A 74 -8.17 9.40 -7.56
C LEU A 74 -7.92 9.99 -6.17
N GLY A 75 -7.88 11.30 -6.03
CA GLY A 75 -7.73 11.98 -4.76
C GLY A 75 -8.86 11.68 -3.78
N GLN A 76 -10.10 11.63 -4.27
CA GLN A 76 -11.27 11.28 -3.45
C GLN A 76 -11.23 9.81 -3.02
N ALA A 77 -10.91 8.89 -3.93
CA ALA A 77 -10.74 7.47 -3.61
C ALA A 77 -9.63 7.25 -2.56
N ARG A 78 -8.52 7.94 -2.75
CA ARG A 78 -7.40 7.94 -1.81
C ARG A 78 -7.82 8.49 -0.45
N GLY A 79 -8.62 9.55 -0.41
CA GLY A 79 -9.18 10.12 0.82
C GLY A 79 -10.04 9.12 1.58
N ALA A 80 -10.92 8.38 0.89
CA ALA A 80 -11.73 7.32 1.49
C ALA A 80 -10.86 6.22 2.12
N ALA A 81 -9.80 5.80 1.43
CA ALA A 81 -8.84 4.83 1.96
C ALA A 81 -8.11 5.36 3.20
N ILE A 82 -7.63 6.59 3.17
CA ILE A 82 -6.95 7.24 4.30
C ILE A 82 -7.86 7.29 5.53
N VAL A 83 -9.11 7.71 5.36
CA VAL A 83 -10.07 7.81 6.46
C VAL A 83 -10.37 6.42 7.04
N ALA A 84 -10.50 5.39 6.22
CA ALA A 84 -10.68 4.01 6.69
C ALA A 84 -9.51 3.56 7.59
N VAL A 85 -8.28 3.84 7.17
CA VAL A 85 -7.05 3.50 7.91
C VAL A 85 -6.97 4.27 9.23
N VAL A 86 -7.07 5.59 9.17
CA VAL A 86 -6.94 6.48 10.33
C VAL A 86 -8.10 6.29 11.31
N GLY A 87 -9.30 6.04 10.79
CA GLY A 87 -10.49 5.75 11.60
C GLY A 87 -10.35 4.47 12.44
N LYS A 88 -9.49 3.55 12.04
CA LYS A 88 -9.13 2.35 12.82
C LYS A 88 -7.93 2.58 13.76
N GLY A 89 -7.46 3.80 13.90
CA GLY A 89 -6.38 4.16 14.81
C GLY A 89 -4.98 3.85 14.29
N LEU A 90 -4.82 3.49 13.03
CA LEU A 90 -3.50 3.18 12.46
C LEU A 90 -2.73 4.45 12.09
N ALA A 91 -1.43 4.43 12.33
CA ALA A 91 -0.53 5.41 11.78
C ALA A 91 -0.33 5.14 10.28
N LEU A 92 -0.39 6.18 9.46
CA LEU A 92 -0.22 6.09 8.01
C LEU A 92 1.05 6.79 7.57
N THR A 93 1.88 6.11 6.78
CA THR A 93 3.08 6.66 6.15
C THR A 93 2.90 6.68 4.64
N GLU A 94 3.36 7.75 4.01
CA GLU A 94 3.31 7.90 2.55
C GLU A 94 4.69 7.68 1.93
N TYR A 95 4.72 7.01 0.77
CA TYR A 95 5.94 6.76 0.00
C TYR A 95 5.78 7.23 -1.43
N ALA A 96 6.79 7.92 -1.96
CA ALA A 96 6.85 8.27 -3.37
C ALA A 96 7.14 7.04 -4.23
N PRO A 97 6.66 6.99 -5.49
CA PRO A 97 6.95 5.88 -6.42
C PRO A 97 8.44 5.54 -6.55
N LYS A 98 9.30 6.55 -6.57
CA LYS A 98 10.76 6.36 -6.60
C LYS A 98 11.30 5.65 -5.36
N GLU A 99 10.77 5.99 -4.18
CA GLU A 99 11.16 5.35 -2.93
C GLU A 99 10.80 3.86 -2.93
N VAL A 100 9.63 3.52 -3.46
CA VAL A 100 9.19 2.13 -3.58
C VAL A 100 10.09 1.35 -4.53
N LYS A 101 10.39 1.89 -5.70
CA LYS A 101 11.30 1.25 -6.66
C LYS A 101 12.70 1.05 -6.07
N GLN A 102 13.22 2.07 -5.41
CA GLN A 102 14.54 2.00 -4.77
C GLN A 102 14.58 0.93 -3.67
N ALA A 103 13.55 0.84 -2.85
CA ALA A 103 13.48 -0.12 -1.75
C ALA A 103 13.32 -1.57 -2.23
N VAL A 104 12.56 -1.80 -3.30
CA VAL A 104 12.22 -3.14 -3.77
C VAL A 104 13.25 -3.68 -4.78
N VAL A 105 13.68 -2.87 -5.74
CA VAL A 105 14.62 -3.32 -6.80
C VAL A 105 16.01 -2.70 -6.71
N GLY A 106 16.25 -1.81 -5.74
CA GLY A 106 17.55 -1.15 -5.57
C GLY A 106 17.82 -0.02 -6.55
N SER A 107 16.84 0.38 -7.36
CA SER A 107 16.97 1.46 -8.34
C SER A 107 15.65 2.18 -8.54
N GLY A 108 15.66 3.50 -8.47
CA GLY A 108 14.50 4.33 -8.77
C GLY A 108 14.08 4.31 -10.26
N ALA A 109 14.92 3.76 -11.14
CA ALA A 109 14.65 3.61 -12.58
C ALA A 109 14.04 2.24 -12.94
N GLY A 110 13.83 1.35 -11.96
CA GLY A 110 13.20 0.04 -12.19
C GLY A 110 11.81 0.19 -12.81
N ASP A 111 11.45 -0.69 -13.73
CA ASP A 111 10.11 -0.72 -14.30
C ASP A 111 9.13 -1.48 -13.40
N LYS A 112 7.84 -1.35 -13.73
CA LYS A 112 6.75 -1.96 -12.95
C LYS A 112 6.84 -3.49 -12.93
N THR A 113 7.25 -4.11 -14.01
CA THR A 113 7.41 -5.57 -14.13
C THR A 113 8.52 -6.08 -13.21
N GLN A 114 9.63 -5.36 -13.12
CA GLN A 114 10.73 -5.69 -12.21
C GLN A 114 10.29 -5.59 -10.75
N VAL A 115 9.54 -4.55 -10.39
CA VAL A 115 9.00 -4.39 -9.03
C VAL A 115 8.08 -5.56 -8.68
N GLN A 116 7.14 -5.91 -9.54
CA GLN A 116 6.21 -7.03 -9.33
C GLN A 116 6.94 -8.37 -9.19
N HIS A 117 7.94 -8.60 -10.04
CA HIS A 117 8.76 -9.82 -9.98
C HIS A 117 9.51 -9.91 -8.64
N MET A 118 10.14 -8.83 -8.22
CA MET A 118 10.89 -8.80 -6.96
C MET A 118 9.98 -8.97 -5.73
N VAL A 119 8.79 -8.41 -5.74
CA VAL A 119 7.78 -8.63 -4.67
C VAL A 119 7.48 -10.12 -4.52
N GLY A 120 7.29 -10.84 -5.63
CA GLY A 120 7.07 -12.28 -5.62
C GLY A 120 8.24 -13.05 -4.99
N ILE A 121 9.47 -12.67 -5.30
CA ILE A 121 10.68 -13.27 -4.73
C ILE A 121 10.80 -12.96 -3.23
N LEU A 122 10.70 -11.70 -2.86
CA LEU A 122 10.90 -11.25 -1.47
C LEU A 122 9.88 -11.85 -0.49
N LEU A 123 8.67 -12.09 -0.96
CA LEU A 123 7.59 -12.68 -0.15
C LEU A 123 7.36 -14.17 -0.43
N SER A 124 8.19 -14.78 -1.27
CA SER A 124 8.09 -16.20 -1.65
C SER A 124 6.68 -16.58 -2.14
N LEU A 125 6.09 -15.73 -2.97
CA LEU A 125 4.74 -15.94 -3.51
C LEU A 125 4.80 -16.72 -4.82
N PRO A 126 4.01 -17.80 -4.95
CA PRO A 126 3.97 -18.59 -6.17
C PRO A 126 3.13 -17.88 -7.26
N GLY A 127 3.50 -18.11 -8.51
CA GLY A 127 2.72 -17.69 -9.67
C GLY A 127 2.77 -16.18 -9.94
N LYS A 128 1.89 -15.75 -10.84
CA LYS A 128 1.79 -14.34 -11.23
C LYS A 128 0.88 -13.57 -10.28
N LEU A 129 1.38 -12.49 -9.73
CA LEU A 129 0.60 -11.59 -8.88
C LEU A 129 -0.28 -10.67 -9.73
N GLN A 130 -1.47 -10.37 -9.24
CA GLN A 130 -2.26 -9.27 -9.80
C GLN A 130 -1.53 -7.94 -9.56
N ALA A 131 -1.52 -7.08 -10.58
CA ALA A 131 -0.75 -5.85 -10.56
C ALA A 131 -1.05 -4.94 -9.36
N ASP A 132 -2.34 -4.73 -9.07
CA ASP A 132 -2.74 -3.84 -7.97
C ASP A 132 -2.32 -4.40 -6.59
N ALA A 133 -2.45 -5.71 -6.39
CA ALA A 133 -2.00 -6.37 -5.17
C ALA A 133 -0.47 -6.34 -5.04
N ALA A 134 0.25 -6.54 -6.14
CA ALA A 134 1.71 -6.46 -6.16
C ALA A 134 2.21 -5.04 -5.82
N ASP A 135 1.55 -4.02 -6.36
CA ASP A 135 1.86 -2.62 -6.05
C ASP A 135 1.66 -2.32 -4.56
N ALA A 136 0.56 -2.79 -3.98
CA ALA A 136 0.29 -2.62 -2.55
C ALA A 136 1.32 -3.35 -1.68
N LEU A 137 1.70 -4.57 -2.03
CA LEU A 137 2.73 -5.33 -1.33
C LEU A 137 4.11 -4.66 -1.45
N ALA A 138 4.41 -4.04 -2.59
CA ALA A 138 5.65 -3.27 -2.76
C ALA A 138 5.74 -2.09 -1.78
N ILE A 139 4.63 -1.40 -1.55
CA ILE A 139 4.55 -0.31 -0.57
C ILE A 139 4.73 -0.86 0.85
N ALA A 140 4.10 -1.97 1.18
CA ALA A 140 4.25 -2.62 2.47
C ALA A 140 5.70 -3.06 2.73
N LEU A 141 6.37 -3.65 1.74
CA LEU A 141 7.79 -4.00 1.80
C LEU A 141 8.68 -2.78 2.02
N THR A 142 8.41 -1.68 1.33
CA THR A 142 9.12 -0.41 1.49
C THR A 142 9.00 0.10 2.93
N HIS A 143 7.81 0.04 3.48
CA HIS A 143 7.56 0.44 4.86
C HIS A 143 8.33 -0.45 5.86
N ALA A 144 8.31 -1.76 5.68
CA ALA A 144 9.03 -2.70 6.54
C ALA A 144 10.54 -2.46 6.48
N HIS A 145 11.11 -2.27 5.29
CA HIS A 145 12.53 -1.97 5.12
C HIS A 145 12.94 -0.63 5.74
N THR A 146 12.14 0.40 5.54
CA THR A 146 12.37 1.73 6.12
C THR A 146 12.35 1.66 7.64
N ARG A 147 11.37 0.97 8.20
CA ARG A 147 11.23 0.78 9.63
C ARG A 147 12.43 0.02 10.24
N ALA A 148 12.86 -1.05 9.59
CA ALA A 148 14.02 -1.82 10.03
C ALA A 148 15.31 -0.99 10.01
N SER A 149 15.50 -0.17 8.97
CA SER A 149 16.66 0.72 8.83
C SER A 149 16.69 1.78 9.93
N LEU A 150 15.54 2.40 10.23
CA LEU A 150 15.45 3.40 11.29
C LEU A 150 15.66 2.79 12.69
N ALA A 151 15.18 1.57 12.92
CA ALA A 151 15.42 0.85 14.17
C ALA A 151 16.91 0.59 14.39
N ARG A 152 17.65 0.22 13.33
CA ARG A 152 19.12 0.03 13.39
C ARG A 152 19.87 1.32 13.72
N LEU A 153 19.34 2.47 13.29
CA LEU A 153 19.91 3.79 13.58
C LEU A 153 19.49 4.34 14.94
N GLY A 154 18.72 3.59 15.72
CA GLY A 154 18.24 4.01 17.03
C GLY A 154 17.20 5.13 16.99
N ILE A 155 16.55 5.34 15.85
CA ILE A 155 15.52 6.37 15.69
C ILE A 155 14.19 5.83 16.21
N PRO A 156 13.61 6.42 17.27
CA PRO A 156 12.39 5.91 17.87
C PRO A 156 11.17 6.12 16.97
N ARG A 157 10.21 5.19 17.04
CA ARG A 157 8.97 5.18 16.28
C ARG A 157 8.19 6.50 16.35
N ALA A 158 8.23 7.17 17.48
CA ALA A 158 7.53 8.45 17.68
C ALA A 158 8.06 9.58 16.76
N ALA A 159 9.33 9.52 16.37
CA ALA A 159 9.94 10.52 15.48
C ALA A 159 9.45 10.43 14.03
N TRP A 160 8.84 9.32 13.63
CA TRP A 160 8.33 9.10 12.28
C TRP A 160 7.01 9.81 11.98
N ARG A 161 6.28 10.16 13.03
CA ARG A 161 4.94 10.76 12.92
C ARG A 161 4.95 12.24 12.57
N ARG A 162 6.13 12.86 12.48
CA ARG A 162 6.27 14.32 12.34
C ARG A 162 6.69 14.81 10.96
N ARG A 163 6.63 13.96 9.91
CA ARG A 163 6.96 14.38 8.55
C ARG A 163 5.80 14.22 7.61
#